data_a74a6fd9b2111b4f274215910a315fd0
#
_entry.id   a74a6fd9b2111b4f274215910a315fd0
#
_cell.length_a   1.000
_cell.length_b   1.000
_cell.length_c   1.000
_cell.angle_alpha   90.00
_cell.angle_beta   90.00
_cell.angle_gamma   90.00
#
_symmetry.space_group_name_H-M   'P 1'
#
loop_
_entity.id
_entity.type
_entity.pdbx_description
1 polymer ?
#
loop_
_entity_poly.entity_id
_entity_poly.type
_entity_poly.pdbx_seq_one_letter_code
_entity_poly.pdbx_strand_id
1 'polypeptide(L)'
;MSYNHTYSQIKDILKESKKVTTPMMLQIARLAIVETLGDRVTADKIEWDSKFIDLDADSLDMVELVMFLEECFGIEIPDEEAGNIVTVGDACATIKKCKANKGKSKKISAATLKQTPVPHPDSPMMSKKPLEQLRSKTIPSNAETDTDNTELS
;
A
#
# COMPACT_ATOMS: atom_id res chain seq x y z
N MET A 1 -14.85 15.30 8.09
CA MET A 1 -13.46 15.75 8.27
C MET A 1 -13.08 15.80 9.74
N SER A 2 -13.04 14.62 10.33
CA SER A 2 -12.82 14.46 11.78
C SER A 2 -11.38 14.10 12.13
N TYR A 3 -10.48 14.07 11.12
CA TYR A 3 -9.08 13.69 11.29
C TYR A 3 -8.40 14.36 12.48
N ASN A 4 -8.64 15.63 12.68
CA ASN A 4 -8.03 16.38 13.77
C ASN A 4 -8.48 15.89 15.15
N HIS A 5 -9.74 15.49 15.28
CA HIS A 5 -10.28 15.03 16.54
C HIS A 5 -9.76 13.64 16.89
N THR A 6 -9.82 12.71 15.95
CA THR A 6 -9.32 11.35 16.12
C THR A 6 -7.81 11.31 16.33
N TYR A 7 -7.09 12.12 15.57
CA TYR A 7 -5.65 12.31 15.75
C TYR A 7 -5.30 12.80 17.15
N SER A 8 -6.02 13.79 17.67
CA SER A 8 -5.81 14.32 19.01
C SER A 8 -6.08 13.27 20.09
N GLN A 9 -7.16 12.50 19.96
CA GLN A 9 -7.49 11.41 20.87
C GLN A 9 -6.39 10.37 20.91
N ILE A 10 -5.88 9.96 19.75
CA ILE A 10 -4.79 8.97 19.66
C ILE A 10 -3.53 9.53 20.31
N LYS A 11 -3.21 10.79 20.09
CA LYS A 11 -2.04 11.43 20.69
C LYS A 11 -2.15 11.48 22.22
N ASP A 12 -3.34 11.73 22.75
CA ASP A 12 -3.55 11.75 24.20
C ASP A 12 -3.40 10.35 24.80
N ILE A 13 -3.96 9.33 24.16
CA ILE A 13 -3.75 7.93 24.56
C ILE A 13 -2.26 7.57 24.58
N LEU A 14 -1.51 8.03 23.59
CA LEU A 14 -0.07 7.76 23.50
C LEU A 14 0.76 8.53 24.53
N LYS A 15 0.32 9.71 24.94
CA LYS A 15 0.99 10.52 25.97
C LYS A 15 0.83 9.94 27.36
N GLU A 16 -0.37 9.45 27.68
CA GLU A 16 -0.67 8.90 29.01
C GLU A 16 0.13 7.65 29.31
N SER A 17 0.53 6.92 28.31
CA SER A 17 1.17 5.61 28.50
C SER A 17 2.63 5.62 28.08
N LYS A 18 3.49 5.35 29.06
CA LYS A 18 4.92 5.13 28.79
C LYS A 18 5.19 3.90 27.93
N LYS A 19 4.27 2.94 27.90
CA LYS A 19 4.37 1.72 27.08
C LYS A 19 3.05 1.49 26.36
N VAL A 20 3.12 1.32 25.06
CA VAL A 20 1.96 0.96 24.25
C VAL A 20 1.66 -0.51 24.45
N THR A 21 0.55 -0.81 25.09
CA THR A 21 0.09 -2.19 25.33
C THR A 21 -0.75 -2.67 24.13
N THR A 22 -0.92 -4.00 24.05
CA THR A 22 -1.71 -4.60 22.96
C THR A 22 -3.15 -4.07 22.90
N PRO A 23 -3.88 -3.99 24.03
CA PRO A 23 -5.25 -3.44 23.98
C PRO A 23 -5.29 -1.97 23.55
N MET A 24 -4.31 -1.19 23.95
CA MET A 24 -4.21 0.20 23.46
C MET A 24 -3.99 0.27 21.96
N MET A 25 -3.13 -0.59 21.43
CA MET A 25 -2.91 -0.61 19.98
C MET A 25 -4.16 -0.97 19.22
N LEU A 26 -4.93 -1.94 19.73
CA LEU A 26 -6.21 -2.29 19.12
C LEU A 26 -7.20 -1.12 19.16
N GLN A 27 -7.25 -0.39 20.28
CA GLN A 27 -8.10 0.78 20.39
C GLN A 27 -7.69 1.88 19.39
N ILE A 28 -6.40 2.14 19.28
CA ILE A 28 -5.88 3.12 18.31
C ILE A 28 -6.17 2.67 16.87
N ALA A 29 -5.97 1.37 16.58
CA ALA A 29 -6.26 0.82 15.26
C ALA A 29 -7.76 0.94 14.93
N ARG A 30 -8.65 0.68 15.89
CA ARG A 30 -10.09 0.86 15.72
C ARG A 30 -10.44 2.31 15.36
N LEU A 31 -9.89 3.26 16.09
CA LEU A 31 -10.12 4.67 15.81
C LEU A 31 -9.61 5.07 14.43
N ALA A 32 -8.42 4.61 14.07
CA ALA A 32 -7.84 4.87 12.75
C ALA A 32 -8.67 4.27 11.62
N ILE A 33 -9.10 3.03 11.77
CA ILE A 33 -9.91 2.33 10.76
C ILE A 33 -11.28 3.00 10.58
N VAL A 34 -11.95 3.35 11.68
CA VAL A 34 -13.22 4.06 11.61
C VAL A 34 -13.06 5.43 10.96
N GLU A 35 -11.95 6.12 11.22
CA GLU A 35 -11.68 7.41 10.58
C GLU A 35 -11.46 7.27 9.07
N THR A 36 -10.74 6.23 8.65
CA THR A 36 -10.43 6.00 7.23
C THR A 36 -11.62 5.44 6.46
N LEU A 37 -12.32 4.45 7.03
CA LEU A 37 -13.44 3.78 6.36
C LEU A 37 -14.78 4.48 6.59
N GLY A 38 -14.86 5.38 7.55
CA GLY A 38 -16.09 6.14 7.85
C GLY A 38 -17.24 5.24 8.28
N ASP A 39 -18.42 5.54 7.75
CA ASP A 39 -19.67 4.88 8.14
C ASP A 39 -19.77 3.41 7.70
N ARG A 40 -18.83 2.92 6.92
CA ARG A 40 -18.81 1.53 6.46
C ARG A 40 -18.57 0.53 7.60
N VAL A 41 -17.84 0.95 8.63
CA VAL A 41 -17.50 0.08 9.77
C VAL A 41 -17.74 0.78 11.10
N THR A 42 -18.04 -0.03 12.10
CA THR A 42 -18.15 0.43 13.49
C THR A 42 -17.03 -0.18 14.32
N ALA A 43 -16.54 0.59 15.29
CA ALA A 43 -15.41 0.16 16.13
C ALA A 43 -15.65 -1.18 16.83
N ASP A 44 -16.90 -1.48 17.16
CA ASP A 44 -17.27 -2.71 17.86
C ASP A 44 -17.06 -3.97 17.03
N LYS A 45 -17.12 -3.84 15.71
CA LYS A 45 -16.93 -4.97 14.77
C LYS A 45 -15.47 -5.23 14.44
N ILE A 46 -14.58 -4.35 14.84
CA ILE A 46 -13.17 -4.46 14.54
C ILE A 46 -12.48 -5.24 15.64
N GLU A 47 -12.03 -6.42 15.33
CA GLU A 47 -11.28 -7.30 16.23
C GLU A 47 -9.82 -7.43 15.78
N TRP A 48 -9.03 -8.08 16.61
CA TRP A 48 -7.61 -8.30 16.31
C TRP A 48 -7.39 -9.08 15.02
N ASP A 49 -8.23 -10.09 14.80
CA ASP A 49 -8.15 -11.00 13.65
C ASP A 49 -8.98 -10.53 12.45
N SER A 50 -9.64 -9.37 12.57
CA SER A 50 -10.42 -8.83 11.46
C SER A 50 -9.51 -8.54 10.26
N LYS A 51 -9.91 -9.04 9.10
CA LYS A 51 -9.22 -8.76 7.85
C LYS A 51 -9.75 -7.47 7.24
N PHE A 52 -8.86 -6.70 6.67
CA PHE A 52 -9.24 -5.44 6.05
C PHE A 52 -10.20 -5.64 4.87
N ILE A 53 -10.05 -6.75 4.14
CA ILE A 53 -10.96 -7.09 3.04
C ILE A 53 -12.40 -7.36 3.54
N ASP A 54 -12.54 -7.93 4.73
CA ASP A 54 -13.85 -8.20 5.33
C ASP A 54 -14.50 -6.91 5.88
N LEU A 55 -13.68 -5.87 6.07
CA LEU A 55 -14.12 -4.54 6.48
C LEU A 55 -14.39 -3.61 5.28
N ASP A 56 -14.43 -4.15 4.07
CA ASP A 56 -14.62 -3.38 2.84
C ASP A 56 -13.54 -2.32 2.59
N ALA A 57 -12.35 -2.54 3.11
CA ALA A 57 -11.20 -1.68 2.86
C ALA A 57 -10.55 -2.02 1.52
N ASP A 58 -10.45 -1.06 0.65
CA ASP A 58 -9.74 -1.21 -0.62
C ASP A 58 -8.26 -0.80 -0.51
N SER A 59 -7.55 -0.87 -1.64
CA SER A 59 -6.13 -0.54 -1.67
C SER A 59 -5.85 0.92 -1.31
N LEU A 60 -6.73 1.82 -1.66
CA LEU A 60 -6.61 3.24 -1.34
C LEU A 60 -6.82 3.47 0.16
N ASP A 61 -7.87 2.87 0.72
CA ASP A 61 -8.13 2.91 2.16
C ASP A 61 -6.92 2.40 2.96
N MET A 62 -6.26 1.34 2.47
CA MET A 62 -5.07 0.79 3.12
C MET A 62 -3.90 1.77 3.12
N VAL A 63 -3.69 2.48 2.02
CA VAL A 63 -2.64 3.51 1.95
C VAL A 63 -2.94 4.66 2.91
N GLU A 64 -4.18 5.14 2.92
CA GLU A 64 -4.59 6.21 3.83
C GLU A 64 -4.45 5.79 5.30
N LEU A 65 -4.85 4.57 5.63
CA LEU A 65 -4.70 4.02 6.97
C LEU A 65 -3.24 3.94 7.41
N VAL A 66 -2.37 3.44 6.54
CA VAL A 66 -0.93 3.36 6.81
C VAL A 66 -0.35 4.75 7.07
N MET A 67 -0.63 5.72 6.20
CA MET A 67 -0.18 7.10 6.36
C MET A 67 -0.66 7.72 7.67
N PHE A 68 -1.93 7.51 8.01
CA PHE A 68 -2.51 8.00 9.26
C PHE A 68 -1.81 7.40 10.49
N LEU A 69 -1.54 6.09 10.46
CA LEU A 69 -0.82 5.41 11.54
C LEU A 69 0.64 5.89 11.66
N GLU A 70 1.32 6.10 10.55
CA GLU A 70 2.66 6.68 10.52
C GLU A 70 2.72 8.03 11.22
N GLU A 71 1.77 8.90 10.89
CA GLU A 71 1.68 10.22 11.48
C GLU A 71 1.36 10.16 12.98
N CYS A 72 0.42 9.30 13.38
CA CYS A 72 0.04 9.14 14.77
C CYS A 72 1.19 8.66 15.65
N PHE A 73 1.93 7.67 15.18
CA PHE A 73 3.04 7.06 15.92
C PHE A 73 4.38 7.74 15.65
N GLY A 74 4.45 8.60 14.65
CA GLY A 74 5.67 9.23 14.19
C GLY A 74 6.71 8.22 13.73
N ILE A 75 6.28 7.20 13.00
CA ILE A 75 7.11 6.13 12.44
C ILE A 75 7.01 6.17 10.93
N GLU A 76 7.83 5.40 10.27
CA GLU A 76 7.79 5.17 8.84
C GLU A 76 7.64 3.67 8.60
N ILE A 77 6.63 3.28 7.84
CA ILE A 77 6.32 1.89 7.50
C ILE A 77 6.74 1.69 6.05
N PRO A 78 7.76 0.87 5.78
CA PRO A 78 8.15 0.59 4.40
C PRO A 78 7.02 -0.08 3.62
N ASP A 79 6.95 0.20 2.32
CA ASP A 79 5.93 -0.36 1.43
C ASP A 79 5.88 -1.89 1.47
N GLU A 80 7.03 -2.52 1.64
CA GLU A 80 7.13 -3.98 1.77
C GLU A 80 6.40 -4.49 3.01
N GLU A 81 6.51 -3.76 4.11
CA GLU A 81 5.83 -4.11 5.36
C GLU A 81 4.33 -3.77 5.27
N ALA A 82 4.00 -2.64 4.64
CA ALA A 82 2.61 -2.24 4.41
C ALA A 82 1.86 -3.26 3.56
N GLY A 83 2.51 -3.79 2.51
CA GLY A 83 1.93 -4.81 1.64
C GLY A 83 1.64 -6.15 2.31
N ASN A 84 2.23 -6.42 3.47
CA ASN A 84 2.00 -7.63 4.23
C ASN A 84 0.90 -7.49 5.29
N ILE A 85 0.31 -6.33 5.43
CA ILE A 85 -0.76 -6.07 6.39
C ILE A 85 -2.07 -6.60 5.82
N VAL A 86 -2.56 -7.69 6.37
CA VAL A 86 -3.83 -8.33 5.99
C VAL A 86 -4.89 -8.15 7.08
N THR A 87 -4.47 -8.22 8.33
CA THR A 87 -5.34 -8.11 9.50
C THR A 87 -5.01 -6.89 10.35
N VAL A 88 -5.94 -6.53 11.22
CA VAL A 88 -5.71 -5.47 12.22
C VAL A 88 -4.53 -5.82 13.12
N GLY A 89 -4.38 -7.09 13.46
CA GLY A 89 -3.23 -7.60 14.23
C GLY A 89 -1.90 -7.38 13.51
N ASP A 90 -1.86 -7.60 12.19
CA ASP A 90 -0.66 -7.37 11.40
C ASP A 90 -0.27 -5.89 11.41
N ALA A 91 -1.25 -4.98 11.25
CA ALA A 91 -0.99 -3.55 11.36
C ALA A 91 -0.37 -3.19 12.71
N CYS A 92 -0.93 -3.70 13.79
CA CYS A 92 -0.40 -3.47 15.14
C CYS A 92 1.00 -4.05 15.32
N ALA A 93 1.27 -5.23 14.77
CA ALA A 93 2.59 -5.87 14.83
C ALA A 93 3.63 -5.07 14.05
N THR A 94 3.26 -4.59 12.85
CA THR A 94 4.11 -3.75 12.01
C THR A 94 4.46 -2.46 12.71
N ILE A 95 3.49 -1.78 13.33
CA ILE A 95 3.73 -0.57 14.11
C ILE A 95 4.75 -0.84 15.24
N LYS A 96 4.59 -1.94 15.98
CA LYS A 96 5.54 -2.32 17.05
C LYS A 96 6.94 -2.51 16.50
N LYS A 97 7.06 -3.21 15.39
CA LYS A 97 8.33 -3.50 14.72
C LYS A 97 9.02 -2.20 14.26
N CYS A 98 8.30 -1.34 13.56
CA CYS A 98 8.83 -0.07 13.06
C CYS A 98 9.20 0.88 14.20
N LYS A 99 8.38 0.92 15.27
CA LYS A 99 8.69 1.72 16.46
C LYS A 99 9.96 1.25 17.17
N ALA A 100 10.19 -0.07 17.25
CA ALA A 100 11.41 -0.64 17.82
C ALA A 100 12.64 -0.31 16.97
N ASN A 101 12.48 -0.23 15.65
CA ASN A 101 13.56 0.06 14.71
C ASN A 101 13.85 1.55 14.53
N LYS A 102 12.98 2.43 15.02
CA LYS A 102 13.14 3.89 14.86
C LYS A 102 14.48 4.42 15.35
N GLY A 103 15.09 3.76 16.32
CA GLY A 103 16.43 4.10 16.81
C GLY A 103 17.57 3.67 15.88
N LYS A 104 17.31 2.73 14.97
CA LYS A 104 18.34 2.17 14.07
C LYS A 104 18.21 2.67 12.63
N SER A 105 17.06 3.24 12.27
CA SER A 105 16.72 3.59 10.88
C SER A 105 17.52 4.77 10.29
N LYS A 106 18.10 5.61 11.11
CA LYS A 106 18.83 6.79 10.60
C LYS A 106 20.03 6.46 9.71
N LYS A 107 20.58 5.25 9.83
CA LYS A 107 21.73 4.83 9.02
C LYS A 107 21.34 4.10 7.73
N ILE A 108 20.14 3.51 7.70
CA ILE A 108 19.71 2.67 6.57
C ILE A 108 19.09 3.51 5.47
N SER A 109 18.33 4.54 5.82
CA SER A 109 17.70 5.39 4.81
C SER A 109 18.69 6.16 3.94
N ALA A 110 19.82 6.56 4.49
CA ALA A 110 20.86 7.24 3.70
C ALA A 110 21.55 6.28 2.71
N ALA A 111 21.67 5.00 3.05
CA ALA A 111 22.25 4.00 2.16
C ALA A 111 21.27 3.58 1.07
N THR A 112 19.99 3.54 1.37
CA THR A 112 18.95 3.16 0.42
C THR A 112 18.76 4.24 -0.66
N LEU A 113 18.88 5.50 -0.30
CA LEU A 113 18.83 6.61 -1.25
C LEU A 113 19.94 6.59 -2.28
N LYS A 114 21.08 5.99 -1.94
CA LYS A 114 22.18 5.84 -2.89
C LYS A 114 22.03 4.65 -3.83
N GLN A 115 21.10 3.75 -3.53
CA GLN A 115 20.92 2.52 -4.31
C GLN A 115 19.73 2.56 -5.27
N THR A 116 19.12 3.70 -5.45
CA THR A 116 18.10 3.88 -6.45
C THR A 116 18.59 4.60 -7.69
N PRO A 117 19.64 4.16 -8.35
CA PRO A 117 19.81 4.55 -9.73
C PRO A 117 18.86 3.66 -10.49
N VAL A 118 17.91 4.23 -10.83
CA VAL A 118 16.86 3.96 -11.68
C VAL A 118 17.29 3.23 -12.94
N PRO A 119 17.01 1.96 -13.10
CA PRO A 119 17.14 1.30 -14.39
C PRO A 119 15.96 1.56 -15.31
N HIS A 120 15.13 2.50 -14.99
CA HIS A 120 13.92 2.79 -15.77
C HIS A 120 14.16 3.13 -17.25
N PRO A 121 15.26 3.80 -17.61
CA PRO A 121 15.48 4.12 -19.03
C PRO A 121 15.59 2.91 -19.93
N ASP A 122 16.05 1.80 -19.40
CA ASP A 122 16.28 0.62 -20.22
C ASP A 122 15.00 -0.13 -20.55
N SER A 123 14.05 -0.08 -19.66
CA SER A 123 12.79 -0.81 -19.84
C SER A 123 12.00 -0.35 -21.06
N PRO A 124 11.84 0.94 -21.33
CA PRO A 124 11.13 1.37 -22.51
C PRO A 124 11.81 1.01 -23.82
N MET A 125 13.11 0.99 -23.84
CA MET A 125 13.84 0.64 -25.05
C MET A 125 13.69 -0.81 -25.46
N MET A 126 13.65 -1.70 -24.51
CA MET A 126 13.43 -3.12 -24.78
C MET A 126 12.04 -3.39 -25.32
N SER A 127 11.07 -2.65 -24.86
CA SER A 127 9.70 -2.82 -25.28
C SER A 127 9.46 -2.45 -26.75
N LYS A 128 10.18 -1.50 -27.23
CA LYS A 128 9.99 -1.01 -28.59
C LYS A 128 10.42 -1.99 -29.65
N LYS A 129 11.50 -2.71 -29.43
CA LYS A 129 12.02 -3.67 -30.40
C LYS A 129 11.05 -4.78 -30.75
N PRO A 130 10.44 -5.45 -29.79
CA PRO A 130 9.49 -6.51 -30.09
C PRO A 130 8.28 -6.04 -30.88
N LEU A 131 7.82 -4.84 -30.60
CA LEU A 131 6.66 -4.30 -31.29
C LEU A 131 6.91 -4.05 -32.77
N GLU A 132 8.08 -3.57 -33.10
CA GLU A 132 8.44 -3.35 -34.49
C GLU A 132 8.50 -4.66 -35.28
N GLN A 133 9.03 -5.68 -34.67
CA GLN A 133 9.10 -6.99 -35.32
C GLN A 133 7.72 -7.58 -35.57
N LEU A 134 6.81 -7.40 -34.63
CA LEU A 134 5.46 -7.91 -34.79
C LEU A 134 4.71 -7.22 -35.91
N ARG A 135 4.94 -5.93 -36.09
CA ARG A 135 4.32 -5.18 -37.19
C ARG A 135 4.75 -5.70 -38.55
N SER A 136 6.02 -6.01 -38.67
CA SER A 136 6.54 -6.51 -39.94
C SER A 136 5.93 -7.83 -40.32
N LYS A 137 5.65 -8.67 -39.37
CA LYS A 137 5.07 -9.98 -39.65
C LYS A 137 3.61 -9.92 -40.05
N THR A 138 2.90 -8.93 -39.53
CA THR A 138 1.47 -8.84 -39.78
C THR A 138 1.12 -8.35 -41.17
N ILE A 139 1.93 -7.51 -41.73
CA ILE A 139 1.65 -6.89 -43.02
C ILE A 139 1.57 -7.90 -44.17
N PRO A 140 2.49 -8.84 -44.29
CA PRO A 140 2.44 -9.75 -45.43
C PRO A 140 1.24 -10.68 -45.42
N SER A 141 0.79 -11.06 -44.26
CA SER A 141 -0.31 -12.02 -44.20
C SER A 141 -1.63 -11.45 -44.63
N ASN A 142 -1.79 -10.16 -44.48
CA ASN A 142 -3.05 -9.54 -44.85
C ASN A 142 -3.22 -9.39 -46.36
N ALA A 143 -2.17 -9.19 -47.05
CA ALA A 143 -2.21 -8.97 -48.47
C ALA A 143 -2.64 -10.19 -49.28
N GLU A 144 -2.31 -11.35 -48.73
CA GLU A 144 -2.56 -12.56 -49.49
C GLU A 144 -4.00 -12.97 -49.57
N THR A 145 -4.70 -12.74 -48.52
CA THR A 145 -6.07 -13.26 -48.42
C THR A 145 -7.06 -12.58 -49.30
N ASP A 146 -6.80 -11.39 -49.60
CA ASP A 146 -7.80 -10.57 -50.25
C ASP A 146 -7.96 -10.87 -51.72
N THR A 147 -6.92 -11.33 -52.33
CA THR A 147 -6.94 -11.55 -53.73
C THR A 147 -7.67 -12.80 -54.19
N ASP A 148 -7.80 -13.71 -53.29
CA ASP A 148 -8.35 -14.99 -53.69
C ASP A 148 -9.82 -14.98 -53.94
N ASN A 149 -10.49 -14.05 -53.32
CA ASN A 149 -11.92 -14.06 -53.41
C ASN A 149 -12.49 -13.63 -54.70
N THR A 150 -11.75 -12.90 -55.43
CA THR A 150 -12.27 -12.33 -56.62
C THR A 150 -12.45 -13.27 -57.73
N GLU A 151 -11.80 -14.33 -57.66
CA GLU A 151 -11.82 -15.25 -58.77
C GLU A 151 -13.00 -16.10 -58.85
N LEU A 152 -13.69 -16.21 -57.80
CA LEU A 152 -14.86 -17.07 -57.75
C LEU A 152 -16.03 -16.60 -58.55
N SER A 153 -16.03 -15.40 -58.87
CA SER A 153 -17.09 -14.85 -59.70
C SER A 153 -16.84 -15.15 -61.13
#